data_2c8f5c24d4d91134c958263dca4f6a77
#
_entry.id   2c8f5c24d4d91134c958263dca4f6a77
#
_cell.length_a   1.000
_cell.length_b   1.000
_cell.length_c   1.000
_cell.angle_alpha   90.00
_cell.angle_beta   90.00
_cell.angle_gamma   90.00
#
_symmetry.space_group_name_H-M   'P 1'
#
loop_
_entity.id
_entity.type
_entity.pdbx_description
1 polymer ?
#
loop_
_entity_poly.entity_id
_entity_poly.type
_entity_poly.pdbx_seq_one_letter_code
_entity_poly.pdbx_strand_id
1 'polypeptide(L)'
;MSKKPASKDTLGHRLSRATEINITVTGRKSGRTISLPIWFVWEDGTLYLLPVKGSDTQWYKNVLKKRTMRIDAGGAGAEVQAVPVNDATQVKSVVEKFRAKYGSGDVKKYYSKFDVAVIVQM
;
A
#
# COMPACT_ATOMS: atom_id res chain seq x y z
N MET A 1 20.76 15.69 -22.19
CA MET A 1 20.08 15.39 -20.98
C MET A 1 19.69 13.93 -20.93
N SER A 2 20.12 13.26 -19.93
CA SER A 2 19.79 11.86 -19.88
C SER A 2 18.32 11.65 -19.53
N LYS A 3 17.76 10.67 -20.14
CA LYS A 3 16.39 10.29 -19.89
C LYS A 3 16.40 9.08 -18.95
N LYS A 4 15.88 9.27 -17.78
CA LYS A 4 15.80 8.17 -16.85
C LYS A 4 14.51 7.40 -17.04
N PRO A 5 14.53 6.08 -16.84
CA PRO A 5 13.28 5.35 -16.71
C PRO A 5 12.57 5.84 -15.44
N ALA A 6 11.33 5.45 -15.27
CA ALA A 6 10.59 5.80 -14.07
C ALA A 6 11.41 5.38 -12.85
N SER A 7 11.68 6.32 -11.96
CA SER A 7 12.52 6.12 -10.80
C SER A 7 11.70 6.32 -9.53
N LYS A 8 12.32 6.08 -8.38
CA LYS A 8 11.66 6.33 -7.11
C LYS A 8 11.26 7.79 -6.96
N ASP A 9 12.08 8.72 -7.49
CA ASP A 9 11.74 10.13 -7.45
C ASP A 9 10.49 10.43 -8.27
N THR A 10 10.41 9.86 -9.47
CA THR A 10 9.23 10.01 -10.31
C THR A 10 8.02 9.35 -9.66
N LEU A 11 8.20 8.17 -9.13
CA LEU A 11 7.13 7.45 -8.44
C LEU A 11 6.66 8.23 -7.21
N GLY A 12 7.60 8.75 -6.41
CA GLY A 12 7.26 9.56 -5.24
C GLY A 12 6.44 10.79 -5.60
N HIS A 13 6.79 11.45 -6.70
CA HIS A 13 6.03 12.59 -7.17
C HIS A 13 4.60 12.21 -7.52
N ARG A 14 4.42 11.08 -8.22
CA ARG A 14 3.10 10.61 -8.59
C ARG A 14 2.31 10.15 -7.37
N LEU A 15 2.97 9.49 -6.41
CA LEU A 15 2.34 9.08 -5.17
C LEU A 15 1.83 10.28 -4.37
N SER A 16 2.56 11.39 -4.38
CA SER A 16 2.15 12.58 -3.64
C SER A 16 0.88 13.21 -4.19
N ARG A 17 0.49 12.86 -5.42
CA ARG A 17 -0.66 13.47 -6.11
C ARG A 17 -1.79 12.50 -6.38
N ALA A 18 -1.58 11.22 -6.14
CA ALA A 18 -2.58 10.19 -6.45
C ALA A 18 -3.52 9.97 -5.28
N THR A 19 -4.75 9.56 -5.59
CA THR A 19 -5.71 9.14 -4.58
C THR A 19 -5.78 7.63 -4.48
N GLU A 20 -5.24 6.92 -5.47
CA GLU A 20 -5.31 5.47 -5.56
C GLU A 20 -4.11 4.97 -6.34
N ILE A 21 -3.62 3.80 -5.99
CA ILE A 21 -2.53 3.14 -6.72
C ILE A 21 -2.92 1.70 -7.01
N ASN A 22 -2.16 1.07 -7.89
CA ASN A 22 -2.30 -0.37 -8.12
C ASN A 22 -1.17 -1.08 -7.40
N ILE A 23 -1.50 -2.17 -6.71
CA ILE A 23 -0.49 -3.07 -6.18
C ILE A 23 -0.58 -4.39 -6.93
N THR A 24 0.55 -5.06 -7.09
CA THR A 24 0.61 -6.39 -7.69
C THR A 24 1.31 -7.30 -6.70
N VAL A 25 0.61 -8.35 -6.28
CA VAL A 25 1.12 -9.31 -5.30
C VAL A 25 1.11 -10.71 -5.92
N THR A 26 1.84 -11.63 -5.29
CA THR A 26 1.85 -13.03 -5.75
C THR A 26 0.83 -13.82 -4.94
N GLY A 27 -0.07 -14.50 -5.64
CA GLY A 27 -1.07 -15.34 -4.99
C GLY A 27 -0.41 -16.48 -4.23
N ARG A 28 -0.73 -16.62 -2.96
CA ARG A 28 -0.08 -17.59 -2.07
C ARG A 28 -0.38 -19.04 -2.42
N LYS A 29 -1.45 -19.27 -3.13
CA LYS A 29 -1.85 -20.63 -3.53
C LYS A 29 -1.49 -20.94 -4.97
N SER A 30 -1.76 -19.99 -5.87
CA SER A 30 -1.58 -20.22 -7.31
C SER A 30 -0.21 -19.80 -7.83
N GLY A 31 0.48 -18.91 -7.13
CA GLY A 31 1.71 -18.31 -7.62
C GLY A 31 1.51 -17.27 -8.71
N ARG A 32 0.25 -17.00 -9.08
CA ARG A 32 -0.05 -16.00 -10.11
C ARG A 32 0.04 -14.60 -9.54
N THR A 33 0.34 -13.65 -10.41
CA THR A 33 0.33 -12.24 -10.01
C THR A 33 -1.12 -11.73 -9.99
N ILE A 34 -1.44 -10.95 -8.98
CA ILE A 34 -2.77 -10.38 -8.79
C ILE A 34 -2.60 -8.89 -8.61
N SER A 35 -3.23 -8.10 -9.47
CA SER A 35 -3.17 -6.64 -9.40
C SER A 35 -4.53 -6.07 -9.00
N LEU A 36 -4.52 -5.07 -8.13
CA LEU A 36 -5.75 -4.43 -7.69
C LEU A 36 -5.48 -2.99 -7.28
N PRO A 37 -6.50 -2.11 -7.42
CA PRO A 37 -6.37 -0.75 -6.94
C PRO A 37 -6.62 -0.68 -5.43
N ILE A 38 -5.86 0.17 -4.74
CA ILE A 38 -6.03 0.39 -3.31
C ILE A 38 -5.79 1.84 -2.94
N TRP A 39 -6.30 2.24 -1.79
CA TRP A 39 -5.98 3.51 -1.18
C TRP A 39 -4.65 3.39 -0.44
N PHE A 40 -3.98 4.52 -0.28
CA PHE A 40 -2.66 4.56 0.35
C PHE A 40 -2.40 5.92 0.98
N VAL A 41 -1.38 5.98 1.83
CA VAL A 41 -0.82 7.25 2.30
C VAL A 41 0.67 7.25 1.98
N TRP A 42 1.15 8.34 1.41
CA TRP A 42 2.56 8.54 1.09
C TRP A 42 3.08 9.71 1.91
N GLU A 43 4.12 9.48 2.71
CA GLU A 43 4.62 10.49 3.62
C GLU A 43 6.10 10.26 3.88
N ASP A 44 6.92 11.28 3.57
CA ASP A 44 8.36 11.24 3.88
C ASP A 44 9.08 9.98 3.39
N GLY A 45 8.81 9.58 2.16
CA GLY A 45 9.47 8.42 1.58
C GLY A 45 8.94 7.08 2.06
N THR A 46 7.85 7.09 2.81
CA THR A 46 7.21 5.87 3.32
C THR A 46 5.81 5.74 2.76
N LEU A 47 5.52 4.55 2.28
CA LEU A 47 4.19 4.22 1.76
C LEU A 47 3.47 3.40 2.81
N TYR A 48 2.26 3.83 3.17
CA TYR A 48 1.42 3.15 4.15
C TYR A 48 0.21 2.55 3.47
N LEU A 49 -0.03 1.28 3.71
CA LEU A 49 -1.16 0.55 3.16
C LEU A 49 -2.01 -0.01 4.29
N LEU A 50 -3.31 -0.01 4.09
CA LEU A 50 -4.24 -0.48 5.11
C LEU A 50 -5.17 -1.51 4.48
N PRO A 51 -5.09 -2.78 4.91
CA PRO A 51 -5.98 -3.81 4.36
C PRO A 51 -7.43 -3.56 4.77
N VAL A 52 -8.35 -3.65 3.81
CA VAL A 52 -9.76 -3.30 4.01
C VAL A 52 -10.44 -4.16 5.06
N LYS A 53 -10.11 -5.44 5.10
CA LYS A 53 -10.63 -6.38 6.10
C LYS A 53 -9.56 -6.77 7.10
N GLY A 54 -8.59 -5.90 7.32
CA GLY A 54 -7.49 -6.19 8.22
C GLY A 54 -6.77 -7.45 7.84
N SER A 55 -6.47 -8.28 8.83
CA SER A 55 -5.75 -9.54 8.61
C SER A 55 -6.51 -10.56 7.78
N ASP A 56 -7.80 -10.35 7.52
CA ASP A 56 -8.60 -11.24 6.66
C ASP A 56 -8.55 -10.84 5.19
N THR A 57 -7.88 -9.74 4.85
CA THR A 57 -7.78 -9.27 3.48
C THR A 57 -6.91 -10.20 2.64
N GLN A 58 -7.36 -10.59 1.46
CA GLN A 58 -6.65 -11.55 0.62
C GLN A 58 -5.27 -11.08 0.22
N TRP A 59 -5.13 -9.82 -0.25
CA TRP A 59 -3.80 -9.36 -0.67
C TRP A 59 -2.83 -9.27 0.52
N TYR A 60 -3.33 -9.01 1.72
CA TYR A 60 -2.51 -8.99 2.92
C TYR A 60 -1.97 -10.40 3.21
N LYS A 61 -2.82 -11.41 3.12
CA LYS A 61 -2.42 -12.80 3.32
C LYS A 61 -1.37 -13.22 2.29
N ASN A 62 -1.52 -12.75 1.05
CA ASN A 62 -0.54 -13.03 -0.01
C ASN A 62 0.80 -12.38 0.32
N VAL A 63 0.78 -11.16 0.83
CA VAL A 63 2.00 -10.45 1.22
C VAL A 63 2.72 -11.15 2.37
N LEU A 64 1.98 -11.74 3.31
CA LEU A 64 2.61 -12.51 4.40
C LEU A 64 3.44 -13.66 3.85
N LYS A 65 2.97 -14.29 2.79
CA LYS A 65 3.66 -15.42 2.18
C LYS A 65 4.83 -14.97 1.33
N LYS A 66 4.65 -13.93 0.52
CA LYS A 66 5.70 -13.37 -0.31
C LYS A 66 5.64 -11.86 -0.22
N ARG A 67 6.64 -11.28 0.43
CA ARG A 67 6.65 -9.85 0.78
C ARG A 67 7.07 -8.92 -0.34
N THR A 68 7.60 -9.45 -1.43
CA THR A 68 7.90 -8.63 -2.60
C THR A 68 6.60 -8.30 -3.31
N MET A 69 6.39 -7.03 -3.61
CA MET A 69 5.21 -6.60 -4.35
C MET A 69 5.62 -5.47 -5.29
N ARG A 70 4.76 -5.19 -6.26
CA ARG A 70 4.96 -4.08 -7.16
C ARG A 70 3.91 -3.02 -6.88
N ILE A 71 4.30 -1.76 -6.95
CA ILE A 71 3.35 -0.65 -6.87
C ILE A 71 3.44 0.16 -8.16
N ASP A 72 2.30 0.67 -8.61
CA ASP A 72 2.21 1.47 -9.83
C ASP A 72 1.30 2.67 -9.58
N ALA A 73 1.79 3.85 -9.95
CA ALA A 73 1.06 5.09 -9.82
C ALA A 73 1.22 5.90 -11.10
N GLY A 74 0.16 5.95 -11.92
CA GLY A 74 0.15 6.78 -13.12
C GLY A 74 1.26 6.49 -14.11
N GLY A 75 1.61 5.22 -14.31
CA GLY A 75 2.65 4.83 -15.26
C GLY A 75 4.05 4.73 -14.68
N ALA A 76 4.24 5.13 -13.43
CA ALA A 76 5.49 4.91 -12.72
C ALA A 76 5.32 3.76 -11.75
N GLY A 77 6.29 2.86 -11.67
CA GLY A 77 6.18 1.71 -10.80
C GLY A 77 7.51 1.27 -10.25
N ALA A 78 7.46 0.40 -9.22
CA ALA A 78 8.67 -0.15 -8.60
C ALA A 78 8.32 -1.44 -7.86
N GLU A 79 9.29 -2.35 -7.83
CA GLU A 79 9.22 -3.50 -6.94
C GLU A 79 9.69 -3.06 -5.56
N VAL A 80 8.98 -3.49 -4.55
CA VAL A 80 9.27 -3.07 -3.17
C VAL A 80 9.10 -4.25 -2.22
N GLN A 81 9.66 -4.11 -1.04
CA GLN A 81 9.47 -5.07 0.05
C GLN A 81 8.42 -4.53 1.00
N ALA A 82 7.36 -5.28 1.17
CA ALA A 82 6.31 -4.93 2.09
C ALA A 82 6.68 -5.40 3.50
N VAL A 83 6.39 -4.57 4.49
CA VAL A 83 6.62 -4.92 5.90
C VAL A 83 5.26 -4.97 6.59
N PRO A 84 4.73 -6.16 6.83
CA PRO A 84 3.48 -6.29 7.58
C PRO A 84 3.68 -5.85 9.03
N VAL A 85 2.71 -5.13 9.55
CA VAL A 85 2.76 -4.59 10.91
C VAL A 85 1.48 -4.96 11.64
N ASN A 86 1.62 -5.50 12.85
CA ASN A 86 0.47 -5.83 13.69
C ASN A 86 0.54 -5.18 15.08
N ASP A 87 1.52 -4.31 15.30
CA ASP A 87 1.61 -3.55 16.54
C ASP A 87 0.47 -2.54 16.60
N ALA A 88 -0.32 -2.58 17.66
CA ALA A 88 -1.53 -1.77 17.78
C ALA A 88 -1.24 -0.27 17.65
N THR A 89 -0.14 0.21 18.22
CA THR A 89 0.22 1.62 18.15
C THR A 89 0.57 2.05 16.72
N GLN A 90 1.34 1.21 16.02
CA GLN A 90 1.71 1.51 14.64
C GLN A 90 0.50 1.45 13.72
N VAL A 91 -0.36 0.45 13.90
CA VAL A 91 -1.58 0.31 13.10
C VAL A 91 -2.48 1.51 13.31
N LYS A 92 -2.66 1.94 14.55
CA LYS A 92 -3.47 3.11 14.86
C LYS A 92 -2.94 4.36 14.18
N SER A 93 -1.61 4.54 14.17
CA SER A 93 -0.99 5.66 13.50
C SER A 93 -1.31 5.66 12.00
N VAL A 94 -1.24 4.49 11.36
CA VAL A 94 -1.57 4.37 9.94
C VAL A 94 -3.04 4.70 9.70
N VAL A 95 -3.93 4.19 10.55
CA VAL A 95 -5.37 4.46 10.43
C VAL A 95 -5.64 5.97 10.50
N GLU A 96 -4.98 6.68 11.42
CA GLU A 96 -5.16 8.12 11.54
C GLU A 96 -4.67 8.86 10.29
N LYS A 97 -3.59 8.39 9.68
CA LYS A 97 -3.11 8.97 8.41
C LYS A 97 -4.14 8.79 7.30
N PHE A 98 -4.79 7.63 7.25
CA PHE A 98 -5.85 7.38 6.27
C PHE A 98 -7.07 8.28 6.53
N ARG A 99 -7.44 8.46 7.79
CA ARG A 99 -8.55 9.36 8.14
C ARG A 99 -8.25 10.80 7.73
N ALA A 100 -7.01 11.23 7.89
CA ALA A 100 -6.61 12.57 7.51
C ALA A 100 -6.69 12.77 6.01
N LYS A 101 -6.33 11.76 5.23
CA LYS A 101 -6.32 11.88 3.77
C LYS A 101 -7.70 11.69 3.14
N TYR A 102 -8.44 10.68 3.58
CA TYR A 102 -9.70 10.27 2.93
C TYR A 102 -10.95 10.65 3.71
N GLY A 103 -10.81 11.07 4.96
CA GLY A 103 -11.92 11.41 5.83
C GLY A 103 -12.36 10.23 6.69
N SER A 104 -12.72 10.53 7.93
CA SER A 104 -13.13 9.49 8.88
C SER A 104 -14.35 8.70 8.41
N GLY A 105 -15.29 9.39 7.76
CA GLY A 105 -16.50 8.75 7.27
C GLY A 105 -16.22 7.69 6.22
N ASP A 106 -15.37 8.02 5.25
CA ASP A 106 -15.04 7.08 4.18
C ASP A 106 -14.20 5.93 4.71
N VAL A 107 -13.26 6.19 5.61
CA VAL A 107 -12.47 5.12 6.19
C VAL A 107 -13.37 4.15 6.96
N LYS A 108 -14.30 4.67 7.75
CA LYS A 108 -15.25 3.84 8.48
C LYS A 108 -16.14 3.04 7.54
N LYS A 109 -16.54 3.65 6.42
CA LYS A 109 -17.42 3.01 5.44
C LYS A 109 -16.77 1.84 4.71
N TYR A 110 -15.51 2.00 4.31
CA TYR A 110 -14.86 1.01 3.45
C TYR A 110 -13.93 0.05 4.17
N TYR A 111 -13.53 0.35 5.40
CA TYR A 111 -12.62 -0.50 6.18
C TYR A 111 -13.35 -1.10 7.35
N SER A 112 -13.31 -2.43 7.46
CA SER A 112 -14.08 -3.14 8.47
C SER A 112 -13.27 -3.64 9.65
N LYS A 113 -11.93 -3.66 9.54
CA LYS A 113 -11.07 -4.21 10.59
C LYS A 113 -9.72 -3.51 10.57
N PHE A 114 -9.23 -3.11 11.72
CA PHE A 114 -8.02 -2.29 11.85
C PHE A 114 -6.99 -2.97 12.76
N ASP A 115 -6.60 -4.19 12.42
CA ASP A 115 -5.66 -4.96 13.24
C ASP A 115 -4.26 -5.08 12.64
N VAL A 116 -4.11 -4.73 11.37
CA VAL A 116 -2.81 -4.81 10.69
C VAL A 116 -2.65 -3.67 9.69
N ALA A 117 -1.41 -3.42 9.30
CA ALA A 117 -1.09 -2.47 8.24
C ALA A 117 0.12 -3.01 7.49
N VAL A 118 0.47 -2.37 6.38
CA VAL A 118 1.68 -2.69 5.63
C VAL A 118 2.43 -1.40 5.38
N ILE A 119 3.74 -1.43 5.64
CA ILE A 119 4.61 -0.28 5.47
C ILE A 119 5.67 -0.62 4.44
N VAL A 120 5.94 0.33 3.55
CA VAL A 120 6.96 0.18 2.51
C VAL A 120 7.89 1.38 2.59
N GLN A 121 9.17 1.13 2.85
CA GLN A 121 10.18 2.18 2.84
C GLN A 121 10.73 2.30 1.43
N MET A 122 10.79 3.53 0.92
CA MET A 122 11.28 3.79 -0.44
C MET A 122 12.39 4.89 -0.49
#